data_73e98160afe13cd9192828ce48c92211
#
_entry.id   73e98160afe13cd9192828ce48c92211
#
_cell.length_a   1.000
_cell.length_b   1.000
_cell.length_c   1.000
_cell.angle_alpha   90.00
_cell.angle_beta   90.00
_cell.angle_gamma   90.00
#
_symmetry.space_group_name_H-M   'P 1'
#
loop_
_entity.id
_entity.type
_entity.pdbx_description
1 polymer ?
#
loop_
_entity_poly.entity_id
_entity_poly.type
_entity_poly.pdbx_seq_one_letter_code
_entity_poly.pdbx_strand_id
1 'polypeptide(L)'
;MLQNSGDTVHINTIGSANIKTHDRTQDLEYDDVETTDVKLVMDTERYYGFRVNDVDAIQAAGDFRNAATSEHGSAMANEVDTDIAKKLKEGAGKKLNTVPIFDGADFYRPNDNQITAWDALRRMALELNKVSAPTSPRWVVVGPNFGSALLADRRVTQAHAAGTDIVARNGLISTLPQLGLNIYQSVNAPTTAGKETIIAGVQGALAYASQLRTLEAFRDPDRFGDIVRGLMVSGAAVVRPKGVVTLDADVKEGTLGGGGGTAVDAEM
;
A
#
# COMPACT_ATOMS: atom_id res chain seq x y z
N MET A 1 -13.41 16.27 -16.38
CA MET A 1 -14.47 15.60 -17.17
C MET A 1 -13.80 14.99 -18.38
N LEU A 2 -13.51 13.70 -18.35
CA LEU A 2 -13.09 12.94 -19.52
C LEU A 2 -14.35 12.35 -20.15
N GLN A 3 -14.96 13.12 -21.04
CA GLN A 3 -16.03 12.66 -21.88
C GLN A 3 -15.45 12.08 -23.18
N ASN A 4 -15.64 10.79 -23.35
CA ASN A 4 -15.67 10.11 -24.65
C ASN A 4 -14.44 10.13 -25.56
N SER A 5 -13.24 9.82 -25.08
CA SER A 5 -12.28 9.15 -25.98
C SER A 5 -10.93 8.95 -25.30
N GLY A 6 -10.57 7.72 -25.15
CA GLY A 6 -9.22 7.33 -24.78
C GLY A 6 -9.15 6.68 -23.39
N ASP A 7 -8.87 5.40 -23.40
CA ASP A 7 -8.53 4.64 -22.19
C ASP A 7 -7.15 5.02 -21.61
N THR A 8 -6.58 6.14 -22.09
CA THR A 8 -5.21 6.53 -21.74
C THR A 8 -5.18 7.99 -21.28
N VAL A 9 -4.60 8.21 -20.10
CA VAL A 9 -4.30 9.53 -19.55
C VAL A 9 -2.80 9.80 -19.68
N HIS A 10 -2.44 10.91 -20.35
CA HIS A 10 -1.05 11.35 -20.49
C HIS A 10 -0.66 12.21 -19.28
N ILE A 11 0.41 11.84 -18.59
CA ILE A 11 0.92 12.56 -17.42
C ILE A 11 2.34 13.04 -17.76
N ASN A 12 2.47 14.34 -17.99
CA ASN A 12 3.77 14.93 -18.25
C ASN A 12 4.51 15.18 -16.94
N THR A 13 5.69 14.61 -16.82
CA THR A 13 6.61 14.88 -15.71
C THR A 13 7.79 15.70 -16.21
N ILE A 14 8.17 16.71 -15.44
CA ILE A 14 9.34 17.54 -15.74
C ILE A 14 10.57 16.86 -15.15
N GLY A 15 11.62 16.75 -15.96
CA GLY A 15 12.92 16.25 -15.53
C GLY A 15 13.59 17.14 -14.47
N SER A 16 14.74 16.71 -13.96
CA SER A 16 15.52 17.52 -13.02
C SER A 16 16.17 18.69 -13.75
N ALA A 17 16.05 19.89 -13.17
CA ALA A 17 16.75 21.07 -13.68
C ALA A 17 18.26 20.98 -13.40
N ASN A 18 19.08 21.32 -14.41
CA ASN A 18 20.50 21.50 -14.23
C ASN A 18 20.80 22.94 -13.78
N ILE A 19 21.50 23.10 -12.68
CA ILE A 19 21.95 24.42 -12.20
C ILE A 19 23.37 24.61 -12.67
N LYS A 20 23.60 25.65 -13.49
CA LYS A 20 24.90 26.03 -13.99
C LYS A 20 25.52 27.12 -13.13
N THR A 21 26.84 27.11 -13.02
CA THR A 21 27.58 28.18 -12.35
C THR A 21 27.72 29.36 -13.32
N HIS A 22 27.35 30.57 -12.86
CA HIS A 22 27.48 31.77 -13.66
C HIS A 22 28.94 32.24 -13.69
N ASP A 23 29.47 32.39 -14.90
CA ASP A 23 30.73 33.10 -15.14
C ASP A 23 30.41 34.44 -15.80
N ARG A 24 30.96 35.53 -15.24
CA ARG A 24 30.75 36.91 -15.76
C ARG A 24 31.34 37.15 -17.13
N THR A 25 32.22 36.26 -17.60
CA THR A 25 32.94 36.38 -18.86
C THR A 25 32.34 35.55 -19.97
N GLN A 26 31.32 34.72 -19.68
CA GLN A 26 30.68 33.83 -20.65
C GLN A 26 29.19 34.13 -20.80
N ASP A 27 28.66 33.90 -21.99
CA ASP A 27 27.25 34.01 -22.28
C ASP A 27 26.46 32.89 -21.52
N LEU A 28 25.19 33.18 -21.19
CA LEU A 28 24.32 32.24 -20.52
C LEU A 28 23.83 31.16 -21.49
N GLU A 29 24.04 29.90 -21.15
CA GLU A 29 23.45 28.76 -21.84
C GLU A 29 22.12 28.37 -21.23
N TYR A 30 21.10 28.25 -22.04
CA TYR A 30 19.77 27.84 -21.64
C TYR A 30 19.55 26.37 -22.01
N ASP A 31 19.04 25.59 -21.05
CA ASP A 31 18.65 24.19 -21.28
C ASP A 31 17.17 24.14 -21.62
N ASP A 32 16.80 23.30 -22.58
CA ASP A 32 15.39 23.00 -22.84
C ASP A 32 14.82 22.11 -21.72
N VAL A 33 13.55 22.35 -21.39
CA VAL A 33 12.86 21.55 -20.37
C VAL A 33 12.49 20.19 -20.96
N GLU A 34 13.20 19.15 -20.54
CA GLU A 34 12.85 17.80 -20.92
C GLU A 34 11.59 17.35 -20.16
N THR A 35 10.56 16.98 -20.90
CA THR A 35 9.33 16.41 -20.35
C THR A 35 9.28 14.92 -20.68
N THR A 36 8.98 14.12 -19.67
CA THR A 36 8.72 12.69 -19.85
C THR A 36 7.22 12.45 -19.77
N ASP A 37 6.64 11.85 -20.81
CA ASP A 37 5.24 11.46 -20.85
C ASP A 37 5.07 10.05 -20.25
N VAL A 38 4.32 9.96 -19.16
CA VAL A 38 3.91 8.70 -18.56
C VAL A 38 2.47 8.43 -18.93
N LYS A 39 2.25 7.32 -19.62
CA LYS A 39 0.90 6.90 -20.03
C LYS A 39 0.26 6.07 -18.91
N LEU A 40 -0.86 6.56 -18.40
CA LEU A 40 -1.74 5.80 -17.52
C LEU A 40 -2.86 5.20 -18.39
N VAL A 41 -2.85 3.90 -18.55
CA VAL A 41 -3.87 3.15 -19.29
C VAL A 41 -4.91 2.64 -18.31
N MET A 42 -6.19 2.90 -18.57
CA MET A 42 -7.31 2.33 -17.83
C MET A 42 -7.71 1.01 -18.49
N ASP A 43 -6.96 -0.05 -18.17
CA ASP A 43 -7.07 -1.38 -18.80
C ASP A 43 -7.77 -2.41 -17.91
N THR A 44 -8.07 -2.05 -16.67
CA THR A 44 -8.67 -2.98 -15.71
C THR A 44 -10.17 -2.73 -15.60
N GLU A 45 -10.96 -3.66 -16.12
CA GLU A 45 -12.42 -3.66 -16.01
C GLU A 45 -12.84 -4.66 -14.95
N ARG A 46 -13.62 -4.19 -13.97
CA ARG A 46 -14.18 -5.02 -12.91
C ARG A 46 -15.66 -4.79 -12.78
N TYR A 47 -16.43 -5.85 -12.60
CA TYR A 47 -17.86 -5.75 -12.36
C TYR A 47 -18.26 -6.56 -11.15
N TYR A 48 -19.34 -6.14 -10.55
CA TYR A 48 -20.07 -6.95 -9.59
C TYR A 48 -21.52 -7.09 -10.02
N GLY A 49 -22.14 -8.18 -9.63
CA GLY A 49 -23.55 -8.39 -9.86
C GLY A 49 -24.10 -9.36 -8.83
N PHE A 50 -25.25 -9.01 -8.27
CA PHE A 50 -25.97 -9.87 -7.35
C PHE A 50 -27.46 -9.81 -7.62
N ARG A 51 -28.14 -10.87 -7.23
CA ARG A 51 -29.58 -10.98 -7.33
C ARG A 51 -30.21 -10.95 -5.94
N VAL A 52 -31.28 -10.21 -5.80
CA VAL A 52 -32.12 -10.17 -4.62
C VAL A 52 -33.45 -10.84 -4.98
N ASN A 53 -33.73 -11.98 -4.36
CA ASN A 53 -34.97 -12.70 -4.57
C ASN A 53 -36.12 -12.00 -3.81
N ASP A 54 -37.30 -11.90 -4.40
CA ASP A 54 -38.47 -11.24 -3.79
C ASP A 54 -38.88 -11.87 -2.46
N VAL A 55 -38.79 -13.21 -2.36
CA VAL A 55 -39.17 -13.93 -1.14
C VAL A 55 -38.19 -13.60 -0.02
N ASP A 56 -36.90 -13.60 -0.32
CA ASP A 56 -35.85 -13.28 0.64
C ASP A 56 -35.91 -11.81 1.08
N ALA A 57 -36.23 -10.91 0.13
CA ALA A 57 -36.37 -9.49 0.42
C ALA A 57 -37.54 -9.19 1.39
N ILE A 58 -38.60 -9.98 1.34
CA ILE A 58 -39.76 -9.83 2.25
C ILE A 58 -39.49 -10.48 3.62
N GLN A 59 -38.75 -11.59 3.62
CA GLN A 59 -38.47 -12.35 4.86
C GLN A 59 -37.27 -11.79 5.66
N ALA A 60 -36.36 -11.06 4.99
CA ALA A 60 -35.23 -10.45 5.65
C ALA A 60 -35.67 -9.24 6.50
N ALA A 61 -35.38 -9.27 7.78
CA ALA A 61 -35.59 -8.13 8.68
C ALA A 61 -34.54 -7.06 8.37
N GLY A 62 -34.81 -6.13 7.46
CA GLY A 62 -33.94 -5.02 7.13
C GLY A 62 -33.72 -4.78 5.64
N ASP A 63 -32.95 -3.75 5.30
CA ASP A 63 -32.65 -3.40 3.92
C ASP A 63 -31.48 -4.24 3.37
N PHE A 64 -31.78 -5.47 3.01
CA PHE A 64 -30.81 -6.42 2.46
C PHE A 64 -30.12 -5.93 1.20
N ARG A 65 -30.83 -5.15 0.36
CA ARG A 65 -30.27 -4.61 -0.90
C ARG A 65 -29.13 -3.63 -0.63
N ASN A 66 -29.32 -2.71 0.30
CA ASN A 66 -28.27 -1.73 0.64
C ASN A 66 -27.08 -2.38 1.35
N ALA A 67 -27.32 -3.37 2.21
CA ALA A 67 -26.26 -4.15 2.84
C ALA A 67 -25.40 -4.90 1.81
N ALA A 68 -26.05 -5.60 0.86
CA ALA A 68 -25.37 -6.32 -0.21
C ALA A 68 -24.62 -5.39 -1.15
N THR A 69 -25.17 -4.23 -1.50
CA THR A 69 -24.49 -3.23 -2.34
C THR A 69 -23.25 -2.68 -1.65
N SER A 70 -23.33 -2.41 -0.34
CA SER A 70 -22.18 -1.93 0.46
C SER A 70 -21.06 -2.98 0.52
N GLU A 71 -21.40 -4.25 0.74
CA GLU A 71 -20.44 -5.35 0.80
C GLU A 71 -19.73 -5.55 -0.54
N HIS A 72 -20.50 -5.59 -1.65
CA HIS A 72 -19.90 -5.70 -2.98
C HIS A 72 -19.07 -4.49 -3.36
N GLY A 73 -19.46 -3.28 -2.93
CA GLY A 73 -18.66 -2.07 -3.10
C GLY A 73 -17.33 -2.15 -2.36
N SER A 74 -17.35 -2.64 -1.11
CA SER A 74 -16.14 -2.85 -0.30
C SER A 74 -15.22 -3.92 -0.90
N ALA A 75 -15.79 -5.03 -1.40
CA ALA A 75 -15.02 -6.06 -2.08
C ALA A 75 -14.35 -5.52 -3.35
N MET A 76 -15.05 -4.70 -4.14
CA MET A 76 -14.49 -4.05 -5.33
C MET A 76 -13.35 -3.08 -4.95
N ALA A 77 -13.48 -2.31 -3.88
CA ALA A 77 -12.43 -1.43 -3.40
C ALA A 77 -11.17 -2.21 -3.00
N ASN A 78 -11.30 -3.34 -2.31
CA ASN A 78 -10.19 -4.22 -1.96
C ASN A 78 -9.45 -4.77 -3.18
N GLU A 79 -10.17 -5.12 -4.24
CA GLU A 79 -9.57 -5.57 -5.49
C GLU A 79 -8.76 -4.45 -6.17
N VAL A 80 -9.28 -3.23 -6.17
CA VAL A 80 -8.58 -2.06 -6.70
C VAL A 80 -7.30 -1.78 -5.90
N ASP A 81 -7.36 -1.85 -4.56
CA ASP A 81 -6.20 -1.66 -3.69
C ASP A 81 -5.12 -2.72 -3.98
N THR A 82 -5.53 -3.96 -4.22
CA THR A 82 -4.63 -5.05 -4.61
C THR A 82 -3.93 -4.76 -5.94
N ASP A 83 -4.66 -4.29 -6.94
CA ASP A 83 -4.08 -3.91 -8.24
C ASP A 83 -3.11 -2.74 -8.11
N ILE A 84 -3.46 -1.72 -7.33
CA ILE A 84 -2.59 -0.57 -7.05
C ILE A 84 -1.29 -1.04 -6.38
N ALA A 85 -1.40 -1.88 -5.35
CA ALA A 85 -0.24 -2.40 -4.63
C ALA A 85 0.67 -3.26 -5.52
N LYS A 86 0.09 -4.05 -6.43
CA LYS A 86 0.82 -4.82 -7.43
C LYS A 86 1.56 -3.91 -8.42
N LYS A 87 0.89 -2.90 -8.99
CA LYS A 87 1.51 -1.91 -9.90
C LYS A 87 2.64 -1.14 -9.20
N LEU A 88 2.48 -0.78 -7.93
CA LEU A 88 3.53 -0.16 -7.12
C LEU A 88 4.74 -1.07 -6.93
N LYS A 89 4.52 -2.36 -6.63
CA LYS A 89 5.59 -3.36 -6.52
C LYS A 89 6.35 -3.53 -7.83
N GLU A 90 5.65 -3.59 -8.95
CA GLU A 90 6.22 -3.75 -10.28
C GLU A 90 7.02 -2.52 -10.71
N GLY A 91 6.45 -1.33 -10.52
CA GLY A 91 7.01 -0.04 -10.94
C GLY A 91 7.98 0.61 -9.97
N ALA A 92 8.31 -0.03 -8.84
CA ALA A 92 9.24 0.52 -7.87
C ALA A 92 10.64 0.69 -8.45
N GLY A 93 11.20 1.88 -8.29
CA GLY A 93 12.55 2.20 -8.79
C GLY A 93 13.66 1.54 -7.99
N LYS A 94 13.40 1.18 -6.71
CA LYS A 94 14.32 0.43 -5.88
C LYS A 94 13.60 -0.73 -5.22
N LYS A 95 14.09 -1.93 -5.50
CA LYS A 95 13.64 -3.17 -4.86
C LYS A 95 14.76 -3.63 -3.94
N LEU A 96 14.49 -3.70 -2.64
CA LEU A 96 15.44 -4.22 -1.66
C LEU A 96 15.31 -5.75 -1.61
N ASN A 97 16.43 -6.41 -1.29
CA ASN A 97 16.45 -7.86 -1.15
C ASN A 97 15.55 -8.29 0.00
N THR A 98 15.01 -9.51 -0.13
CA THR A 98 14.26 -10.15 0.96
C THR A 98 15.07 -10.17 2.24
N VAL A 99 14.44 -9.77 3.34
CA VAL A 99 15.07 -9.75 4.65
C VAL A 99 14.18 -10.49 5.65
N PRO A 100 14.74 -11.43 6.42
CA PRO A 100 14.02 -12.02 7.53
C PRO A 100 13.82 -10.97 8.63
N ILE A 101 12.56 -10.78 9.03
CA ILE A 101 12.16 -9.86 10.07
C ILE A 101 11.99 -10.63 11.36
N PHE A 102 12.62 -10.13 12.42
CA PHE A 102 12.44 -10.64 13.76
C PHE A 102 11.19 -10.05 14.38
N ASP A 103 10.27 -10.91 14.78
CA ASP A 103 9.10 -10.56 15.56
C ASP A 103 9.40 -10.75 17.05
N GLY A 104 9.79 -9.69 17.72
CA GLY A 104 10.10 -9.73 19.15
C GLY A 104 10.42 -8.37 19.74
N ALA A 105 10.15 -8.25 21.06
CA ALA A 105 10.28 -7.01 21.81
C ALA A 105 11.73 -6.66 22.16
N ASP A 106 12.66 -7.59 22.02
CA ASP A 106 14.03 -7.41 22.47
C ASP A 106 14.93 -6.88 21.36
N PHE A 107 15.81 -5.96 21.72
CA PHE A 107 16.87 -5.44 20.84
C PHE A 107 17.91 -6.52 20.47
N TYR A 108 17.82 -7.68 21.07
CA TYR A 108 18.72 -8.80 20.83
C TYR A 108 18.31 -9.53 19.57
N ARG A 109 19.18 -9.53 18.58
CA ARG A 109 19.02 -10.28 17.33
C ARG A 109 19.46 -11.72 17.59
N PRO A 110 18.55 -12.70 17.51
CA PRO A 110 18.94 -14.08 17.76
C PRO A 110 19.90 -14.64 16.68
N ASN A 111 19.92 -14.02 15.48
CA ASN A 111 20.79 -14.40 14.37
C ASN A 111 21.27 -13.17 13.60
N ASP A 112 22.51 -13.17 13.14
CA ASP A 112 23.17 -12.06 12.43
C ASP A 112 22.46 -11.62 11.14
N ASN A 113 21.60 -12.46 10.57
CA ASN A 113 20.88 -12.21 9.31
C ASN A 113 19.47 -11.65 9.50
N GLN A 114 18.97 -11.54 10.71
CA GLN A 114 17.64 -10.98 11.00
C GLN A 114 17.73 -9.49 11.32
N ILE A 115 16.74 -8.73 10.86
CA ILE A 115 16.60 -7.31 11.25
C ILE A 115 15.23 -7.09 11.90
N THR A 116 15.13 -6.04 12.67
CA THR A 116 13.85 -5.63 13.25
C THR A 116 12.99 -4.92 12.21
N ALA A 117 11.68 -4.87 12.43
CA ALA A 117 10.76 -4.14 11.56
C ALA A 117 11.13 -2.65 11.47
N TRP A 118 11.58 -2.04 12.57
CA TRP A 118 12.12 -0.67 12.59
C TRP A 118 13.34 -0.49 11.67
N ASP A 119 14.31 -1.40 11.71
CA ASP A 119 15.50 -1.31 10.87
C ASP A 119 15.16 -1.48 9.38
N ALA A 120 14.14 -2.28 9.05
CA ALA A 120 13.63 -2.40 7.70
C ALA A 120 13.09 -1.05 7.20
N LEU A 121 12.22 -0.38 7.98
CA LEU A 121 11.69 0.94 7.63
C LEU A 121 12.79 2.00 7.54
N ARG A 122 13.78 1.97 8.44
CA ARG A 122 14.94 2.87 8.40
C ARG A 122 15.75 2.68 7.11
N ARG A 123 15.94 1.45 6.65
CA ARG A 123 16.62 1.17 5.37
C ARG A 123 15.83 1.71 4.18
N MET A 124 14.51 1.55 4.17
CA MET A 124 13.65 2.09 3.11
C MET A 124 13.69 3.63 3.08
N ALA A 125 13.61 4.27 4.25
CA ALA A 125 13.76 5.73 4.37
C ALA A 125 15.13 6.22 3.88
N LEU A 126 16.21 5.47 4.17
CA LEU A 126 17.55 5.79 3.68
C LEU A 126 17.62 5.76 2.15
N GLU A 127 17.02 4.76 1.49
CA GLU A 127 17.00 4.69 0.02
C GLU A 127 16.23 5.87 -0.59
N LEU A 128 15.11 6.28 0.01
CA LEU A 128 14.40 7.50 -0.41
C LEU A 128 15.23 8.77 -0.22
N ASN A 129 16.03 8.84 0.85
CA ASN A 129 16.93 9.98 1.07
C ASN A 129 18.06 10.04 0.04
N LYS A 130 18.62 8.90 -0.37
CA LYS A 130 19.69 8.84 -1.39
C LYS A 130 19.27 9.39 -2.75
N VAL A 131 17.98 9.31 -3.08
CA VAL A 131 17.44 9.87 -4.33
C VAL A 131 16.88 11.28 -4.15
N SER A 132 17.19 11.94 -3.04
CA SER A 132 16.73 13.29 -2.70
C SER A 132 15.20 13.43 -2.76
N ALA A 133 14.48 12.36 -2.45
CA ALA A 133 13.03 12.39 -2.39
C ALA A 133 12.55 13.28 -1.23
N PRO A 134 11.41 14.01 -1.34
CA PRO A 134 10.88 14.82 -0.27
C PRO A 134 10.83 14.04 1.05
N THR A 135 11.19 14.70 2.15
CA THR A 135 11.23 14.06 3.48
C THR A 135 9.84 13.90 4.11
N SER A 136 8.87 14.69 3.66
CA SER A 136 7.49 14.66 4.14
C SER A 136 6.56 15.27 3.07
N PRO A 137 5.33 14.74 2.89
CA PRO A 137 4.82 13.50 3.47
C PRO A 137 5.31 12.25 2.71
N ARG A 138 5.71 11.24 3.46
CA ARG A 138 6.01 9.90 2.96
C ARG A 138 5.02 8.91 3.55
N TRP A 139 4.69 7.88 2.79
CA TRP A 139 3.78 6.83 3.22
C TRP A 139 4.46 5.47 3.09
N VAL A 140 4.04 4.55 3.94
CA VAL A 140 4.45 3.14 3.88
C VAL A 140 3.21 2.27 4.06
N VAL A 141 3.04 1.30 3.18
CA VAL A 141 2.00 0.27 3.30
C VAL A 141 2.66 -1.03 3.72
N VAL A 142 2.14 -1.63 4.78
CA VAL A 142 2.64 -2.87 5.37
C VAL A 142 1.53 -3.90 5.46
N GLY A 143 1.91 -5.18 5.42
CA GLY A 143 0.98 -6.28 5.67
C GLY A 143 0.74 -6.50 7.17
N PRO A 144 -0.23 -7.36 7.53
CA PRO A 144 -0.60 -7.60 8.93
C PRO A 144 0.51 -8.18 9.79
N ASN A 145 1.29 -9.12 9.25
CA ASN A 145 2.36 -9.78 10.01
C ASN A 145 3.50 -8.80 10.31
N PHE A 146 3.88 -7.99 9.29
CA PHE A 146 4.89 -6.95 9.52
C PHE A 146 4.38 -5.85 10.45
N GLY A 147 3.11 -5.48 10.35
CA GLY A 147 2.47 -4.52 11.25
C GLY A 147 2.52 -5.01 12.71
N SER A 148 2.24 -6.29 12.96
CA SER A 148 2.36 -6.93 14.27
C SER A 148 3.80 -6.87 14.79
N ALA A 149 4.78 -7.28 13.97
CA ALA A 149 6.20 -7.22 14.33
C ALA A 149 6.68 -5.78 14.63
N LEU A 150 6.14 -4.79 13.91
CA LEU A 150 6.45 -3.39 14.15
C LEU A 150 5.91 -2.89 15.51
N LEU A 151 4.70 -3.30 15.88
CA LEU A 151 4.11 -2.96 17.17
C LEU A 151 4.79 -3.65 18.34
N ALA A 152 5.43 -4.80 18.12
CA ALA A 152 6.25 -5.49 19.12
C ALA A 152 7.59 -4.77 19.39
N ASP A 153 8.08 -3.93 18.47
CA ASP A 153 9.35 -3.20 18.64
C ASP A 153 9.17 -2.05 19.65
N ARG A 154 9.92 -2.12 20.76
CA ARG A 154 9.86 -1.13 21.85
C ARG A 154 10.18 0.29 21.39
N ARG A 155 10.99 0.47 20.34
CA ARG A 155 11.32 1.79 19.79
C ARG A 155 10.09 2.49 19.21
N VAL A 156 9.16 1.73 18.64
CA VAL A 156 7.89 2.25 18.14
C VAL A 156 6.96 2.58 19.29
N THR A 157 6.84 1.68 20.26
CA THR A 157 5.96 1.85 21.42
C THR A 157 6.40 3.00 22.32
N GLN A 158 7.71 3.17 22.55
CA GLN A 158 8.25 4.28 23.34
C GLN A 158 8.15 5.63 22.60
N ALA A 159 8.27 5.64 21.28
CA ALA A 159 8.06 6.85 20.48
C ALA A 159 6.59 7.34 20.56
N HIS A 160 5.63 6.44 20.71
CA HIS A 160 4.22 6.77 20.97
C HIS A 160 3.99 7.36 22.35
N ALA A 161 4.70 6.88 23.36
CA ALA A 161 4.63 7.42 24.72
C ALA A 161 5.14 8.87 24.83
N ALA A 162 5.89 9.34 23.85
CA ALA A 162 6.40 10.72 23.78
C ALA A 162 5.39 11.75 23.23
N GLY A 163 4.08 11.44 23.15
CA GLY A 163 3.05 12.46 23.14
C GLY A 163 2.37 12.78 21.82
N THR A 164 2.08 11.82 20.98
CA THR A 164 1.15 12.08 19.86
C THR A 164 -0.03 11.13 19.94
N ASP A 165 -1.16 11.68 20.37
CA ASP A 165 -2.45 10.99 20.53
C ASP A 165 -3.17 10.81 19.17
N ILE A 166 -2.47 10.30 18.17
CA ILE A 166 -3.05 9.96 16.87
C ILE A 166 -3.44 8.51 16.90
N VAL A 167 -4.64 8.29 17.42
CA VAL A 167 -5.33 6.99 17.38
C VAL A 167 -5.49 6.53 15.93
N ALA A 168 -5.19 5.26 15.67
CA ALA A 168 -5.34 4.61 14.39
C ALA A 168 -6.70 4.88 13.74
N ARG A 169 -6.72 5.76 12.75
CA ARG A 169 -7.88 6.02 11.89
C ARG A 169 -7.53 5.55 10.48
N ASN A 170 -8.46 4.87 9.82
CA ASN A 170 -8.33 4.45 8.41
C ASN A 170 -7.07 3.62 8.11
N GLY A 171 -6.73 2.66 8.97
CA GLY A 171 -5.59 1.77 8.76
C GLY A 171 -4.21 2.40 9.05
N LEU A 172 -4.15 3.65 9.53
CA LEU A 172 -2.90 4.26 10.00
C LEU A 172 -2.50 3.62 11.32
N ILE A 173 -1.40 2.85 11.34
CA ILE A 173 -0.88 2.23 12.57
C ILE A 173 -0.09 3.25 13.38
N SER A 174 0.78 4.00 12.72
CA SER A 174 1.72 4.90 13.38
C SER A 174 2.23 5.97 12.43
N THR A 175 2.63 7.08 13.01
CA THR A 175 3.44 8.10 12.34
C THR A 175 4.81 8.07 13.00
N LEU A 176 5.86 7.86 12.22
CA LEU A 176 7.24 7.90 12.69
C LEU A 176 7.89 9.21 12.25
N PRO A 177 7.79 10.28 13.05
CA PRO A 177 8.30 11.60 12.67
C PRO A 177 9.80 11.59 12.40
N GLN A 178 10.54 10.74 13.11
CA GLN A 178 12.00 10.60 12.96
C GLN A 178 12.41 10.08 11.58
N LEU A 179 11.53 9.32 10.92
CA LEU A 179 11.75 8.80 9.58
C LEU A 179 10.92 9.54 8.52
N GLY A 180 10.02 10.43 8.95
CA GLY A 180 9.08 11.15 8.08
C GLY A 180 8.05 10.22 7.42
N LEU A 181 7.73 9.07 8.05
CA LEU A 181 6.90 8.02 7.49
C LEU A 181 5.53 7.94 8.18
N ASN A 182 4.47 7.89 7.39
CA ASN A 182 3.13 7.50 7.81
C ASN A 182 2.91 6.04 7.44
N ILE A 183 2.60 5.18 8.41
CA ILE A 183 2.52 3.73 8.23
C ILE A 183 1.05 3.31 8.20
N TYR A 184 0.65 2.71 7.09
CA TYR A 184 -0.69 2.18 6.86
C TYR A 184 -0.63 0.66 6.79
N GLN A 185 -1.53 0.00 7.49
CA GLN A 185 -1.69 -1.45 7.40
C GLN A 185 -2.79 -1.79 6.38
N SER A 186 -2.50 -2.75 5.52
CA SER A 186 -3.47 -3.29 4.56
C SER A 186 -3.28 -4.79 4.39
N VAL A 187 -4.38 -5.52 4.37
CA VAL A 187 -4.39 -6.95 4.02
C VAL A 187 -4.15 -7.19 2.54
N ASN A 188 -4.31 -6.13 1.72
CA ASN A 188 -4.11 -6.16 0.28
C ASN A 188 -2.64 -5.96 -0.13
N ALA A 189 -1.72 -5.91 0.85
CA ALA A 189 -0.28 -5.86 0.57
C ALA A 189 0.15 -7.11 -0.22
N PRO A 190 0.93 -6.96 -1.32
CA PRO A 190 1.31 -8.09 -2.14
C PRO A 190 2.12 -9.10 -1.35
N THR A 191 1.73 -10.37 -1.43
CA THR A 191 2.44 -11.48 -0.79
C THR A 191 3.04 -12.38 -1.87
N THR A 192 4.31 -12.72 -1.74
CA THR A 192 5.02 -13.63 -2.65
C THR A 192 5.71 -14.72 -1.85
N ALA A 193 5.34 -15.98 -2.07
CA ALA A 193 5.90 -17.12 -1.35
C ALA A 193 5.87 -16.98 0.18
N GLY A 194 4.75 -16.48 0.73
CA GLY A 194 4.56 -16.28 2.16
C GLY A 194 5.26 -15.03 2.74
N LYS A 195 5.91 -14.22 1.90
CA LYS A 195 6.59 -12.99 2.30
C LYS A 195 5.74 -11.78 1.95
N GLU A 196 5.54 -10.89 2.90
CA GLU A 196 4.82 -9.64 2.69
C GLU A 196 5.70 -8.60 2.01
N THR A 197 5.19 -7.94 0.97
CA THR A 197 5.89 -6.83 0.34
C THR A 197 5.50 -5.52 0.99
N ILE A 198 6.48 -4.87 1.61
CA ILE A 198 6.34 -3.54 2.16
C ILE A 198 6.62 -2.53 1.05
N ILE A 199 5.79 -1.53 0.94
CA ILE A 199 5.89 -0.52 -0.10
C ILE A 199 5.98 0.86 0.55
N ALA A 200 7.11 1.54 0.36
CA ALA A 200 7.29 2.92 0.80
C ALA A 200 7.33 3.86 -0.40
N GLY A 201 6.72 5.01 -0.26
CA GLY A 201 6.70 5.98 -1.34
C GLY A 201 6.51 7.43 -0.87
N VAL A 202 6.71 8.34 -1.81
CA VAL A 202 6.43 9.76 -1.63
C VAL A 202 5.10 10.12 -2.28
N GLN A 203 4.50 11.19 -1.82
CA GLN A 203 3.28 11.71 -2.44
C GLN A 203 3.53 12.06 -3.91
N GLY A 204 2.59 11.70 -4.79
CA GLY A 204 2.70 11.94 -6.22
C GLY A 204 3.61 10.97 -6.98
N ALA A 205 4.04 9.86 -6.34
CA ALA A 205 4.80 8.80 -7.03
C ALA A 205 3.91 7.89 -7.87
N LEU A 206 2.63 7.77 -7.51
CA LEU A 206 1.60 7.00 -8.21
C LEU A 206 0.51 7.93 -8.75
N ALA A 207 0.03 7.65 -9.94
CA ALA A 207 -1.21 8.18 -10.47
C ALA A 207 -2.24 7.05 -10.58
N TYR A 208 -3.47 7.36 -10.20
CA TYR A 208 -4.60 6.46 -10.27
C TYR A 208 -5.77 7.17 -10.92
N ALA A 209 -6.45 6.49 -11.83
CA ALA A 209 -7.69 6.96 -12.42
C ALA A 209 -8.73 5.84 -12.36
N SER A 210 -9.95 6.21 -12.03
CA SER A 210 -11.09 5.29 -12.03
C SER A 210 -12.33 5.96 -12.57
N GLN A 211 -13.18 5.18 -13.19
CA GLN A 211 -14.46 5.61 -13.69
C GLN A 211 -15.51 4.53 -13.40
N LEU A 212 -16.54 4.88 -12.66
CA LEU A 212 -17.74 4.05 -12.57
C LEU A 212 -18.52 4.23 -13.87
N ARG A 213 -18.54 3.19 -14.71
CA ARG A 213 -19.22 3.25 -16.02
C ARG A 213 -20.72 3.13 -15.88
N THR A 214 -21.18 2.17 -15.10
CA THR A 214 -22.58 1.82 -15.04
C THR A 214 -22.95 1.26 -13.68
N LEU A 215 -24.05 1.71 -13.13
CA LEU A 215 -24.74 1.09 -12.01
C LEU A 215 -26.18 0.90 -12.43
N GLU A 216 -26.62 -0.33 -12.55
CA GLU A 216 -27.95 -0.67 -13.05
C GLU A 216 -28.65 -1.61 -12.07
N ALA A 217 -29.93 -1.36 -11.88
CA ALA A 217 -30.83 -2.27 -11.21
C ALA A 217 -32.00 -2.56 -12.16
N PHE A 218 -32.25 -3.82 -12.42
CA PHE A 218 -33.32 -4.25 -13.30
C PHE A 218 -33.97 -5.54 -12.84
N ARG A 219 -35.21 -5.79 -13.29
CA ARG A 219 -35.94 -7.00 -12.95
C ARG A 219 -35.37 -8.19 -13.70
N ASP A 220 -35.15 -9.31 -12.99
CA ASP A 220 -34.71 -10.55 -13.61
C ASP A 220 -35.84 -11.10 -14.55
N PRO A 221 -35.54 -11.32 -15.83
CA PRO A 221 -36.55 -11.85 -16.78
C PRO A 221 -36.89 -13.31 -16.52
N ASP A 222 -36.00 -14.10 -15.93
CA ASP A 222 -36.13 -15.55 -15.78
C ASP A 222 -36.60 -15.95 -14.38
N ARG A 223 -36.49 -15.07 -13.40
CA ARG A 223 -36.82 -15.38 -11.98
C ARG A 223 -37.42 -14.16 -11.26
N PHE A 224 -38.17 -14.44 -10.19
CA PHE A 224 -38.74 -13.39 -9.37
C PHE A 224 -37.63 -12.79 -8.47
N GLY A 225 -37.14 -11.63 -8.84
CA GLY A 225 -36.07 -10.93 -8.12
C GLY A 225 -35.55 -9.73 -8.92
N ASP A 226 -34.76 -8.90 -8.23
CA ASP A 226 -34.05 -7.78 -8.84
C ASP A 226 -32.58 -8.11 -8.96
N ILE A 227 -31.96 -7.71 -10.07
CA ILE A 227 -30.53 -7.82 -10.32
C ILE A 227 -29.92 -6.43 -10.20
N VAL A 228 -28.87 -6.32 -9.40
CA VAL A 228 -28.04 -5.11 -9.31
C VAL A 228 -26.67 -5.44 -9.87
N ARG A 229 -26.17 -4.62 -10.78
CA ARG A 229 -24.82 -4.74 -11.34
C ARG A 229 -24.12 -3.40 -11.45
N GLY A 230 -22.82 -3.41 -11.23
CA GLY A 230 -21.96 -2.25 -11.38
C GLY A 230 -20.69 -2.59 -12.15
N LEU A 231 -20.28 -1.71 -13.06
CA LEU A 231 -19.04 -1.83 -13.83
C LEU A 231 -18.15 -0.64 -13.52
N MET A 232 -16.92 -0.92 -13.15
CA MET A 232 -15.88 0.07 -12.92
C MET A 232 -14.68 -0.22 -13.84
N VAL A 233 -14.13 0.84 -14.40
CA VAL A 233 -12.87 0.81 -15.15
C VAL A 233 -11.85 1.59 -14.36
N SER A 234 -10.67 1.04 -14.20
CA SER A 234 -9.58 1.68 -13.44
C SER A 234 -8.22 1.45 -14.08
N GLY A 235 -7.27 2.28 -13.72
CA GLY A 235 -5.89 2.14 -14.11
C GLY A 235 -4.97 2.83 -13.10
N ALA A 236 -3.76 2.32 -12.97
CA ALA A 236 -2.73 2.89 -12.13
C ALA A 236 -1.38 2.86 -12.84
N ALA A 237 -0.59 3.90 -12.67
CA ALA A 237 0.76 3.98 -13.20
C ALA A 237 1.72 4.65 -12.21
N VAL A 238 2.92 4.11 -12.09
CA VAL A 238 3.97 4.73 -11.28
C VAL A 238 4.61 5.85 -12.11
N VAL A 239 4.35 7.09 -11.69
CA VAL A 239 4.83 8.31 -12.37
C VAL A 239 6.29 8.60 -12.02
N ARG A 240 6.67 8.37 -10.77
CA ARG A 240 8.02 8.61 -10.25
C ARG A 240 8.61 7.34 -9.64
N PRO A 241 9.20 6.44 -10.44
CA PRO A 241 9.77 5.18 -9.94
C PRO A 241 10.80 5.39 -8.82
N LYS A 242 11.66 6.41 -8.94
CA LYS A 242 12.67 6.74 -7.92
C LYS A 242 12.06 7.11 -6.56
N GLY A 243 10.79 7.52 -6.54
CA GLY A 243 10.05 7.84 -5.31
C GLY A 243 9.35 6.65 -4.66
N VAL A 244 9.54 5.43 -5.17
CA VAL A 244 8.94 4.20 -4.63
C VAL A 244 10.03 3.18 -4.33
N VAL A 245 10.02 2.64 -3.11
CA VAL A 245 10.93 1.60 -2.63
C VAL A 245 10.11 0.42 -2.12
N THR A 246 10.49 -0.79 -2.48
CA THR A 246 9.86 -2.03 -1.99
C THR A 246 10.85 -2.92 -1.28
N LEU A 247 10.35 -3.69 -0.32
CA LEU A 247 11.11 -4.68 0.45
C LEU A 247 10.20 -5.88 0.69
N ASP A 248 10.67 -7.08 0.34
CA ASP A 248 9.98 -8.31 0.70
C ASP A 248 10.42 -8.76 2.10
N ALA A 249 9.49 -8.75 3.05
CA ALA A 249 9.70 -9.12 4.44
C ALA A 249 9.30 -10.57 4.68
N ASP A 250 10.25 -11.37 5.16
CA ASP A 250 10.03 -12.73 5.65
C ASP A 250 9.82 -12.65 7.17
N VAL A 251 8.57 -12.36 7.58
CA VAL A 251 8.22 -12.28 9.00
C VAL A 251 8.04 -13.72 9.49
N LYS A 252 8.95 -14.17 10.33
CA LYS A 252 8.79 -15.46 11.03
C LYS A 252 8.07 -15.18 12.33
N GLU A 253 6.94 -15.84 12.52
CA GLU A 253 6.27 -15.86 13.81
C GLU A 253 7.30 -16.23 14.87
N GLY A 254 7.57 -15.31 15.79
CA GLY A 254 8.39 -15.59 16.95
C GLY A 254 7.74 -16.75 17.69
N THR A 255 8.42 -17.85 17.82
CA THR A 255 8.02 -18.90 18.75
C THR A 255 7.88 -18.19 20.07
N LEU A 256 6.65 -17.98 20.55
CA LEU A 256 6.41 -17.54 21.93
C LEU A 256 7.20 -18.51 22.77
N GLY A 257 8.31 -18.07 23.36
CA GLY A 257 9.22 -18.90 24.12
C GLY A 257 8.44 -19.61 25.20
N GLY A 258 8.00 -20.82 24.90
CA GLY A 258 7.66 -21.78 25.91
C GLY A 258 8.90 -21.94 26.75
N GLY A 259 8.89 -21.43 27.98
CA GLY A 259 9.92 -21.66 28.96
C GLY A 259 10.22 -23.16 28.99
N GLY A 260 11.39 -23.54 28.47
CA GLY A 260 11.96 -24.86 28.63
C GLY A 260 12.19 -25.08 30.12
N GLY A 261 11.12 -25.51 30.80
CA GLY A 261 11.26 -26.20 32.06
C GLY A 261 11.99 -27.51 31.76
N THR A 262 13.31 -27.53 31.99
CA THR A 262 14.03 -28.78 32.16
C THR A 262 13.30 -29.58 33.22
N ALA A 263 12.62 -30.66 32.80
CA ALA A 263 12.20 -31.70 33.71
C ALA A 263 13.48 -32.22 34.39
N VAL A 264 13.63 -31.88 35.63
CA VAL A 264 14.61 -32.51 36.51
C VAL A 264 14.03 -33.92 36.79
N ASP A 265 14.64 -34.90 36.18
CA ASP A 265 14.39 -36.30 36.54
C ASP A 265 14.69 -36.48 38.01
N ALA A 266 13.67 -36.66 38.79
CA ALA A 266 13.76 -37.16 40.16
C ALA A 266 13.77 -38.68 40.10
N GLU A 267 14.95 -39.25 39.97
CA GLU A 267 15.20 -40.59 40.49
C GLU A 267 15.34 -40.51 42.00
N MET A 268 14.41 -41.13 42.72
CA MET A 268 14.58 -41.94 43.91
C MET A 268 13.28 -42.65 44.24
#